data_753173d6343ce7bf5b4226d3d1ae01b7
#
_entry.id   753173d6343ce7bf5b4226d3d1ae01b7
#
_cell.length_a   1.000
_cell.length_b   1.000
_cell.length_c   1.000
_cell.angle_alpha   90.00
_cell.angle_beta   90.00
_cell.angle_gamma   90.00
#
_symmetry.space_group_name_H-M   'P 1'
#
loop_
_entity.id
_entity.type
_entity.pdbx_description
1 polymer ?
#
loop_
_entity_poly.entity_id
_entity_poly.type
_entity_poly.pdbx_seq_one_letter_code
_entity_poly.pdbx_strand_id
1 'polypeptide(L)'
;MIDKLQNPRVKPIISALISGETIMYDEYNDDKQYIYDLGLIDIENKNGICISNQIYAEIIPRVLNANFQDMIVPIVERQWYIKPDGKLDMDLLLKEFQKFYRRHSESWLDKFSFSESGKQLLLMAFLQRIVNGGGKIDREMAIGRGRCDLYIEFAGDCFVLELKIKYNEEYAEEGRDQISGYLDKVGLPHGYLILFENKPSSVIPWENRIKWTELEHEWRGIKKQITLVEM
;
A
#
# COMPACT_ATOMS: atom_id res chain seq x y z
N MET A 1 2.52 23.14 6.57
CA MET A 1 2.90 21.73 6.32
C MET A 1 2.42 21.29 4.93
N ILE A 2 1.14 21.38 4.61
CA ILE A 2 0.56 20.91 3.31
C ILE A 2 1.32 21.47 2.12
N ASP A 3 1.54 22.78 2.05
CA ASP A 3 2.27 23.42 0.93
C ASP A 3 3.72 22.90 0.80
N LYS A 4 4.35 22.54 1.94
CA LYS A 4 5.72 21.98 1.92
C LYS A 4 5.74 20.58 1.32
N LEU A 5 4.74 19.74 1.61
CA LEU A 5 4.63 18.38 1.08
C LEU A 5 4.31 18.35 -0.42
N GLN A 6 3.72 19.42 -0.97
CA GLN A 6 3.49 19.55 -2.41
C GLN A 6 4.70 20.09 -3.19
N ASN A 7 5.76 20.53 -2.47
CA ASN A 7 6.96 21.03 -3.10
C ASN A 7 7.63 19.93 -3.95
N PRO A 8 8.01 20.20 -5.21
CA PRO A 8 8.67 19.22 -6.09
C PRO A 8 9.96 18.61 -5.54
N ARG A 9 10.64 19.30 -4.62
CA ARG A 9 11.84 18.81 -3.95
C ARG A 9 11.54 17.85 -2.80
N VAL A 10 10.39 18.01 -2.15
CA VAL A 10 9.97 17.28 -0.95
C VAL A 10 9.18 16.03 -1.31
N LYS A 11 8.18 16.21 -2.18
CA LYS A 11 7.19 15.18 -2.49
C LYS A 11 7.78 13.84 -2.94
N PRO A 12 8.79 13.79 -3.85
CA PRO A 12 9.36 12.52 -4.29
C PRO A 12 10.00 11.72 -3.15
N ILE A 13 10.85 12.38 -2.36
CA ILE A 13 11.61 11.72 -1.28
C ILE A 13 10.66 11.24 -0.17
N ILE A 14 9.71 12.07 0.22
CA ILE A 14 8.73 11.71 1.25
C ILE A 14 7.81 10.58 0.77
N SER A 15 7.39 10.60 -0.51
CA SER A 15 6.57 9.51 -1.07
C SER A 15 7.32 8.19 -1.07
N ALA A 16 8.59 8.18 -1.44
CA ALA A 16 9.44 6.99 -1.44
C ALA A 16 9.61 6.41 -0.02
N LEU A 17 9.86 7.29 0.98
CA LEU A 17 9.97 6.86 2.38
C LEU A 17 8.65 6.25 2.91
N ILE A 18 7.51 6.83 2.55
CA ILE A 18 6.20 6.29 2.96
C ILE A 18 5.92 4.94 2.32
N SER A 19 6.46 4.72 1.13
CA SER A 19 6.33 3.44 0.42
C SER A 19 7.30 2.37 0.90
N GLY A 20 8.08 2.65 1.95
CA GLY A 20 9.02 1.70 2.52
C GLY A 20 10.37 1.62 1.79
N GLU A 21 10.64 2.53 0.84
CA GLU A 21 11.94 2.56 0.18
C GLU A 21 13.04 2.97 1.15
N THR A 22 14.16 2.24 1.13
CA THR A 22 15.36 2.60 1.90
C THR A 22 16.13 3.67 1.14
N ILE A 23 16.18 4.88 1.68
CA ILE A 23 16.93 6.00 1.14
C ILE A 23 18.08 6.32 2.06
N MET A 24 19.30 6.28 1.54
CA MET A 24 20.49 6.68 2.30
C MET A 24 20.60 8.21 2.35
N TYR A 25 21.01 8.73 3.51
CA TYR A 25 21.35 10.14 3.61
C TYR A 25 22.60 10.46 2.77
N ASP A 26 22.54 11.59 2.11
CA ASP A 26 23.64 12.15 1.34
C ASP A 26 23.70 13.65 1.62
N GLU A 27 24.74 14.07 2.31
CA GLU A 27 24.94 15.46 2.72
C GLU A 27 25.13 16.44 1.54
N TYR A 28 25.49 15.91 0.36
CA TYR A 28 25.62 16.72 -0.87
C TYR A 28 24.30 16.84 -1.64
N ASN A 29 23.23 16.21 -1.15
CA ASN A 29 21.92 16.30 -1.76
C ASN A 29 21.09 17.39 -1.10
N ASP A 30 21.03 18.56 -1.77
CA ASP A 30 20.32 19.74 -1.29
C ASP A 30 18.84 19.48 -0.95
N ASP A 31 18.18 18.52 -1.63
CA ASP A 31 16.79 18.21 -1.39
C ASP A 31 16.60 17.42 -0.09
N LYS A 32 17.50 16.47 0.21
CA LYS A 32 17.50 15.74 1.47
C LYS A 32 17.82 16.66 2.65
N GLN A 33 18.80 17.55 2.48
CA GLN A 33 19.12 18.54 3.49
C GLN A 33 17.93 19.47 3.73
N TYR A 34 17.28 19.95 2.69
CA TYR A 34 16.10 20.80 2.82
C TYR A 34 14.95 20.11 3.57
N ILE A 35 14.70 18.82 3.30
CA ILE A 35 13.66 18.06 3.98
C ILE A 35 14.01 17.80 5.46
N TYR A 36 15.29 17.58 5.74
CA TYR A 36 15.81 17.49 7.11
C TYR A 36 15.61 18.80 7.89
N ASP A 37 15.97 19.93 7.29
CA ASP A 37 15.81 21.27 7.90
C ASP A 37 14.33 21.61 8.14
N LEU A 38 13.41 21.05 7.35
CA LEU A 38 11.97 21.13 7.59
C LEU A 38 11.50 20.24 8.75
N GLY A 39 12.37 19.40 9.31
CA GLY A 39 12.03 18.46 10.38
C GLY A 39 11.11 17.31 9.94
N LEU A 40 11.03 17.00 8.65
CA LEU A 40 10.16 15.95 8.10
C LEU A 40 10.83 14.57 8.14
N ILE A 41 12.17 14.52 8.11
CA ILE A 41 12.94 13.29 8.17
C ILE A 41 13.94 13.31 9.33
N ASP A 42 14.33 12.10 9.76
CA ASP A 42 15.42 11.84 10.69
C ASP A 42 16.54 11.10 9.96
N ILE A 43 17.78 11.51 10.21
CA ILE A 43 19.00 10.98 9.58
C ILE A 43 19.83 10.12 10.53
N GLU A 44 19.48 10.04 11.81
CA GLU A 44 20.25 9.30 12.82
C GLU A 44 20.03 7.79 12.76
N ASN A 45 19.18 7.31 11.86
CA ASN A 45 18.88 5.89 11.72
C ASN A 45 19.96 5.16 10.91
N LYS A 46 20.52 4.08 11.48
CA LYS A 46 21.52 3.21 10.80
C LYS A 46 21.04 2.58 9.50
N ASN A 47 19.73 2.52 9.30
CA ASN A 47 19.09 1.89 8.13
C ASN A 47 18.71 2.90 7.04
N GLY A 48 19.23 4.12 7.09
CA GLY A 48 18.89 5.21 6.16
C GLY A 48 18.01 6.28 6.80
N ILE A 49 17.54 7.22 5.99
CA ILE A 49 16.63 8.27 6.46
C ILE A 49 15.24 7.70 6.71
N CYS A 50 14.54 8.26 7.68
CA CYS A 50 13.16 7.88 7.99
C CYS A 50 12.29 9.13 8.25
N ILE A 51 10.98 8.97 8.30
CA ILE A 51 10.08 10.05 8.73
C ILE A 51 10.35 10.37 10.20
N SER A 52 10.48 11.66 10.53
CA SER A 52 10.99 12.14 11.82
C SER A 52 10.14 11.72 13.03
N ASN A 53 8.86 11.45 12.86
CA ASN A 53 8.00 10.99 13.96
C ASN A 53 6.72 10.29 13.45
N GLN A 54 6.07 9.53 14.34
CA GLN A 54 4.87 8.75 14.02
C GLN A 54 3.69 9.64 13.59
N ILE A 55 3.56 10.85 14.10
CA ILE A 55 2.48 11.77 13.72
C ILE A 55 2.64 12.14 12.24
N TYR A 56 3.85 12.44 11.80
CA TYR A 56 4.11 12.72 10.39
C TYR A 56 3.93 11.48 9.51
N ALA A 57 4.37 10.31 9.98
CA ALA A 57 4.14 9.05 9.26
C ALA A 57 2.65 8.75 9.03
N GLU A 58 1.77 9.24 9.89
CA GLU A 58 0.32 9.11 9.75
C GLU A 58 -0.31 10.25 8.92
N ILE A 59 0.08 11.50 9.17
CA ILE A 59 -0.54 12.68 8.55
C ILE A 59 -0.09 12.85 7.09
N ILE A 60 1.19 12.63 6.80
CA ILE A 60 1.75 12.88 5.47
C ILE A 60 1.04 12.07 4.37
N PRO A 61 0.76 10.76 4.53
CA PRO A 61 0.01 10.02 3.54
C PRO A 61 -1.40 10.56 3.30
N ARG A 62 -2.08 11.01 4.37
CA ARG A 62 -3.41 11.63 4.24
C ARG A 62 -3.36 12.91 3.41
N VAL A 63 -2.34 13.72 3.63
CA VAL A 63 -2.15 14.99 2.90
C VAL A 63 -1.75 14.74 1.44
N LEU A 64 -0.83 13.83 1.18
CA LEU A 64 -0.42 13.48 -0.19
C LEU A 64 -1.58 12.85 -0.98
N ASN A 65 -2.46 12.13 -0.30
CA ASN A 65 -3.62 11.48 -0.88
C ASN A 65 -4.90 12.37 -0.90
N ALA A 66 -4.88 13.58 -0.34
CA ALA A 66 -6.06 14.44 -0.28
C ALA A 66 -6.69 14.68 -1.67
N ASN A 67 -5.86 14.94 -2.68
CA ASN A 67 -6.34 15.09 -4.06
C ASN A 67 -6.92 13.80 -4.65
N PHE A 68 -6.49 12.63 -4.19
CA PHE A 68 -7.06 11.35 -4.58
C PHE A 68 -8.41 11.10 -3.90
N GLN A 69 -8.52 11.50 -2.63
CA GLN A 69 -9.76 11.36 -1.88
C GLN A 69 -10.89 12.20 -2.47
N ASP A 70 -10.60 13.42 -2.91
CA ASP A 70 -11.58 14.28 -3.58
C ASP A 70 -12.15 13.67 -4.87
N MET A 71 -11.36 12.84 -5.56
CA MET A 71 -11.81 12.12 -6.75
C MET A 71 -12.56 10.81 -6.43
N ILE A 72 -12.38 10.28 -5.21
CA ILE A 72 -13.01 9.04 -4.73
C ILE A 72 -14.33 9.33 -3.98
N VAL A 73 -14.50 10.53 -3.45
CA VAL A 73 -15.61 10.97 -2.58
C VAL A 73 -17.03 10.82 -3.19
N PRO A 74 -17.28 10.86 -4.51
CA PRO A 74 -18.64 10.67 -5.01
C PRO A 74 -19.28 9.30 -4.68
N ILE A 75 -18.52 8.37 -4.09
CA ILE A 75 -18.99 7.00 -3.76
C ILE A 75 -19.47 6.88 -2.30
N VAL A 76 -19.50 8.00 -1.55
CA VAL A 76 -19.58 8.02 -0.06
C VAL A 76 -20.98 7.83 0.52
N GLU A 77 -22.05 7.67 -0.24
CA GLU A 77 -23.39 7.60 0.39
C GLU A 77 -23.82 6.23 0.91
N ARG A 78 -23.06 5.17 0.69
CA ARG A 78 -23.31 3.85 1.31
C ARG A 78 -21.99 3.18 1.62
N GLN A 79 -21.90 2.59 2.81
CA GLN A 79 -20.81 1.71 3.20
C GLN A 79 -20.95 0.36 2.45
N TRP A 80 -20.89 0.44 1.10
CA TRP A 80 -21.09 -0.69 0.18
C TRP A 80 -20.10 -1.84 0.41
N TYR A 81 -18.98 -1.55 1.07
CA TYR A 81 -17.95 -2.50 1.47
C TYR A 81 -18.23 -3.18 2.81
N ILE A 82 -19.38 -2.88 3.44
CA ILE A 82 -19.81 -3.51 4.69
C ILE A 82 -20.92 -4.51 4.40
N LYS A 83 -20.73 -5.73 4.86
CA LYS A 83 -21.72 -6.80 4.79
C LYS A 83 -22.93 -6.51 5.68
N PRO A 84 -24.07 -7.19 5.47
CA PRO A 84 -25.25 -7.00 6.31
C PRO A 84 -25.04 -7.30 7.80
N ASP A 85 -24.04 -8.11 8.13
CA ASP A 85 -23.64 -8.44 9.51
C ASP A 85 -22.69 -7.39 10.15
N GLY A 86 -22.41 -6.30 9.45
CA GLY A 86 -21.54 -5.22 9.91
C GLY A 86 -20.05 -5.47 9.69
N LYS A 87 -19.66 -6.58 9.05
CA LYS A 87 -18.27 -6.93 8.77
C LYS A 87 -17.79 -6.35 7.44
N LEU A 88 -16.46 -6.19 7.32
CA LEU A 88 -15.85 -5.73 6.08
C LEU A 88 -15.95 -6.79 4.98
N ASP A 89 -16.42 -6.40 3.80
CA ASP A 89 -16.31 -7.19 2.58
C ASP A 89 -15.00 -6.83 1.84
N MET A 90 -13.91 -7.45 2.28
CA MET A 90 -12.59 -7.18 1.72
C MET A 90 -12.52 -7.59 0.24
N ASP A 91 -13.18 -8.67 -0.16
CA ASP A 91 -13.21 -9.13 -1.55
C ASP A 91 -13.88 -8.11 -2.46
N LEU A 92 -15.05 -7.62 -2.05
CA LEU A 92 -15.76 -6.58 -2.79
C LEU A 92 -14.94 -5.30 -2.84
N LEU A 93 -14.33 -4.91 -1.72
CA LEU A 93 -13.49 -3.72 -1.63
C LEU A 93 -12.31 -3.78 -2.60
N LEU A 94 -11.58 -4.89 -2.66
CA LEU A 94 -10.44 -5.07 -3.55
C LEU A 94 -10.85 -5.23 -5.01
N LYS A 95 -11.99 -5.87 -5.32
CA LYS A 95 -12.55 -5.92 -6.67
C LYS A 95 -12.93 -4.52 -7.19
N GLU A 96 -13.51 -3.69 -6.34
CA GLU A 96 -13.79 -2.29 -6.70
C GLU A 96 -12.50 -1.48 -6.84
N PHE A 97 -11.46 -1.78 -6.04
CA PHE A 97 -10.15 -1.19 -6.24
C PHE A 97 -9.54 -1.57 -7.60
N GLN A 98 -9.61 -2.82 -8.03
CA GLN A 98 -9.16 -3.23 -9.37
C GLN A 98 -9.86 -2.43 -10.48
N LYS A 99 -11.19 -2.25 -10.39
CA LYS A 99 -11.97 -1.45 -11.36
C LYS A 99 -11.53 0.02 -11.35
N PHE A 100 -11.33 0.57 -10.16
CA PHE A 100 -10.85 1.93 -9.98
C PHE A 100 -9.43 2.10 -10.53
N TYR A 101 -8.52 1.19 -10.22
CA TYR A 101 -7.14 1.17 -10.70
C TYR A 101 -7.09 1.13 -12.24
N ARG A 102 -7.85 0.24 -12.87
CA ARG A 102 -7.96 0.15 -14.33
C ARG A 102 -8.36 1.48 -14.98
N ARG A 103 -9.29 2.21 -14.38
CA ARG A 103 -9.80 3.48 -14.95
C ARG A 103 -8.85 4.66 -14.79
N HIS A 104 -8.07 4.66 -13.75
CA HIS A 104 -7.40 5.88 -13.31
C HIS A 104 -5.88 5.77 -13.23
N SER A 105 -5.30 4.56 -13.18
CA SER A 105 -3.88 4.37 -12.91
C SER A 105 -2.98 5.05 -13.95
N GLU A 106 -3.30 4.95 -15.24
CA GLU A 106 -2.45 5.50 -16.30
C GLU A 106 -2.32 7.03 -16.21
N SER A 107 -3.45 7.72 -16.00
CA SER A 107 -3.45 9.19 -15.88
C SER A 107 -2.77 9.69 -14.60
N TRP A 108 -2.61 8.84 -13.61
CA TRP A 108 -2.05 9.20 -12.31
C TRP A 108 -0.60 8.78 -12.16
N LEU A 109 -0.25 7.60 -12.66
CA LEU A 109 1.14 7.11 -12.67
C LEU A 109 2.04 8.01 -13.54
N ASP A 110 1.52 8.57 -14.63
CA ASP A 110 2.23 9.54 -15.47
C ASP A 110 2.57 10.84 -14.72
N LYS A 111 1.77 11.20 -13.71
CA LYS A 111 1.99 12.40 -12.87
C LYS A 111 2.94 12.15 -11.70
N PHE A 112 3.16 10.90 -11.35
CA PHE A 112 4.09 10.49 -10.30
C PHE A 112 5.27 9.81 -10.96
N SER A 113 6.43 10.45 -10.93
CA SER A 113 7.69 9.92 -11.47
C SER A 113 8.20 8.64 -10.76
N PHE A 114 7.47 8.13 -9.77
CA PHE A 114 7.77 6.93 -8.99
C PHE A 114 6.66 5.89 -9.18
N SER A 115 6.89 4.96 -10.10
CA SER A 115 5.88 3.96 -10.47
C SER A 115 5.48 3.02 -9.31
N GLU A 116 6.42 2.69 -8.44
CA GLU A 116 6.23 1.73 -7.35
C GLU A 116 5.47 2.36 -6.17
N SER A 117 5.98 3.47 -5.66
CA SER A 117 5.36 4.24 -4.58
C SER A 117 3.96 4.74 -4.94
N GLY A 118 3.74 5.10 -6.20
CA GLY A 118 2.45 5.58 -6.67
C GLY A 118 1.34 4.54 -6.57
N LYS A 119 1.64 3.27 -6.87
CA LYS A 119 0.68 2.15 -6.80
C LYS A 119 0.25 1.87 -5.37
N GLN A 120 1.21 1.84 -4.43
CA GLN A 120 0.95 1.64 -3.01
C GLN A 120 0.14 2.81 -2.42
N LEU A 121 0.55 4.06 -2.71
CA LEU A 121 -0.17 5.25 -2.25
C LEU A 121 -1.61 5.28 -2.75
N LEU A 122 -1.85 4.85 -3.98
CA LEU A 122 -3.19 4.79 -4.57
C LEU A 122 -4.09 3.78 -3.83
N LEU A 123 -3.57 2.58 -3.56
CA LEU A 123 -4.29 1.59 -2.75
C LEU A 123 -4.60 2.13 -1.36
N MET A 124 -3.62 2.75 -0.70
CA MET A 124 -3.81 3.32 0.63
C MET A 124 -4.86 4.42 0.66
N ALA A 125 -4.86 5.32 -0.34
CA ALA A 125 -5.90 6.34 -0.48
C ALA A 125 -7.29 5.71 -0.65
N PHE A 126 -7.38 4.63 -1.43
CA PHE A 126 -8.62 3.90 -1.60
C PHE A 126 -9.08 3.22 -0.31
N LEU A 127 -8.17 2.65 0.45
CA LEU A 127 -8.46 1.96 1.73
C LEU A 127 -8.75 2.93 2.88
N GLN A 128 -8.44 4.24 2.76
CA GLN A 128 -8.71 5.23 3.81
C GLN A 128 -10.19 5.27 4.23
N ARG A 129 -11.11 4.89 3.34
CA ARG A 129 -12.53 4.75 3.65
C ARG A 129 -12.84 3.76 4.76
N ILE A 130 -11.99 2.74 4.94
CA ILE A 130 -12.11 1.76 6.05
C ILE A 130 -11.93 2.50 7.38
N VAL A 131 -10.93 3.38 7.47
CA VAL A 131 -10.68 4.18 8.68
C VAL A 131 -11.84 5.11 8.94
N ASN A 132 -12.38 5.74 7.91
CA ASN A 132 -13.56 6.60 8.01
C ASN A 132 -14.81 5.82 8.45
N GLY A 133 -14.87 4.51 8.17
CA GLY A 133 -15.92 3.59 8.62
C GLY A 133 -15.70 2.99 10.02
N GLY A 134 -14.66 3.42 10.74
CA GLY A 134 -14.35 2.93 12.09
C GLY A 134 -13.35 1.78 12.16
N GLY A 135 -12.72 1.44 11.03
CA GLY A 135 -11.62 0.47 10.98
C GLY A 135 -10.26 1.12 11.27
N LYS A 136 -9.25 0.28 11.37
CA LYS A 136 -7.85 0.67 11.57
C LYS A 136 -6.98 0.04 10.50
N ILE A 137 -6.01 0.80 9.99
CA ILE A 137 -5.00 0.32 9.05
C ILE A 137 -3.63 0.61 9.65
N ASP A 138 -2.90 -0.45 9.98
CA ASP A 138 -1.50 -0.37 10.39
C ASP A 138 -0.62 -0.72 9.17
N ARG A 139 0.31 0.16 8.87
CA ARG A 139 1.29 -0.01 7.80
C ARG A 139 2.60 -0.52 8.37
N GLU A 140 3.32 -1.31 7.56
CA GLU A 140 4.61 -1.88 7.96
C GLU A 140 4.57 -2.48 9.38
N MET A 141 3.44 -3.08 9.72
CA MET A 141 3.27 -3.67 11.04
C MET A 141 4.33 -4.72 11.28
N ALA A 142 5.14 -4.52 12.33
CA ALA A 142 6.16 -5.48 12.70
C ALA A 142 5.53 -6.80 13.17
N ILE A 143 5.75 -7.87 12.40
CA ILE A 143 5.27 -9.22 12.70
C ILE A 143 6.48 -10.15 12.82
N GLY A 144 6.92 -10.41 14.06
CA GLY A 144 8.12 -11.16 14.33
C GLY A 144 9.39 -10.46 13.83
N ARG A 145 10.13 -11.06 12.88
CA ARG A 145 11.33 -10.47 12.26
C ARG A 145 11.06 -9.75 10.94
N GLY A 146 9.84 -9.74 10.46
CA GLY A 146 9.42 -9.09 9.22
C GLY A 146 8.38 -8.02 9.47
N ARG A 147 7.97 -7.35 8.40
CA ARG A 147 6.89 -6.37 8.40
C ARG A 147 5.91 -6.73 7.29
N CYS A 148 4.63 -6.79 7.60
CA CYS A 148 3.60 -6.86 6.55
C CYS A 148 3.28 -5.45 6.07
N ASP A 149 2.96 -5.33 4.80
CA ASP A 149 2.70 -4.01 4.21
C ASP A 149 1.46 -3.35 4.81
N LEU A 150 0.36 -4.09 4.93
CA LEU A 150 -0.88 -3.60 5.51
C LEU A 150 -1.52 -4.65 6.42
N TYR A 151 -1.84 -4.23 7.63
CA TYR A 151 -2.69 -4.95 8.56
C TYR A 151 -3.95 -4.13 8.84
N ILE A 152 -5.11 -4.72 8.60
CA ILE A 152 -6.40 -4.03 8.67
C ILE A 152 -7.27 -4.69 9.73
N GLU A 153 -7.80 -3.88 10.63
CA GLU A 153 -8.80 -4.28 11.61
C GLU A 153 -10.14 -3.59 11.33
N PHE A 154 -11.21 -4.34 11.28
CA PHE A 154 -12.54 -3.78 11.10
C PHE A 154 -13.59 -4.68 11.77
N ALA A 155 -14.38 -4.12 12.69
CA ALA A 155 -15.46 -4.82 13.41
C ALA A 155 -15.03 -6.17 14.01
N GLY A 156 -13.78 -6.25 14.51
CA GLY A 156 -13.21 -7.46 15.11
C GLY A 156 -12.60 -8.45 14.10
N ASP A 157 -12.78 -8.25 12.81
CA ASP A 157 -12.09 -9.03 11.79
C ASP A 157 -10.73 -8.40 11.48
N CYS A 158 -9.74 -9.25 11.13
CA CYS A 158 -8.39 -8.84 10.79
C CYS A 158 -8.01 -9.34 9.40
N PHE A 159 -7.29 -8.50 8.64
CA PHE A 159 -6.85 -8.82 7.29
C PHE A 159 -5.37 -8.46 7.13
N VAL A 160 -4.62 -9.34 6.48
CA VAL A 160 -3.22 -9.13 6.10
C VAL A 160 -3.16 -8.96 4.58
N LEU A 161 -2.54 -7.87 4.13
CA LEU A 161 -2.29 -7.61 2.73
C LEU A 161 -0.78 -7.43 2.53
N GLU A 162 -0.25 -8.12 1.54
CA GLU A 162 1.12 -7.94 1.03
C GLU A 162 1.05 -7.37 -0.37
N LEU A 163 1.90 -6.40 -0.69
CA LEU A 163 1.94 -5.71 -1.97
C LEU A 163 3.25 -6.00 -2.68
N LYS A 164 3.18 -6.37 -3.95
CA LYS A 164 4.37 -6.62 -4.78
C LYS A 164 4.20 -6.00 -6.16
N ILE A 165 5.33 -5.56 -6.71
CA ILE A 165 5.41 -5.25 -8.13
C ILE A 165 5.83 -6.52 -8.87
N LYS A 166 5.07 -6.90 -9.87
CA LYS A 166 5.34 -8.11 -10.65
C LYS A 166 6.41 -7.85 -11.70
N TYR A 167 7.64 -8.21 -11.40
CA TYR A 167 8.74 -8.21 -12.38
C TYR A 167 8.84 -9.57 -13.08
N ASN A 168 8.67 -10.65 -12.34
CA ASN A 168 8.67 -12.04 -12.82
C ASN A 168 7.89 -12.94 -11.83
N GLU A 169 7.84 -14.27 -12.09
CA GLU A 169 7.13 -15.21 -11.21
C GLU A 169 7.82 -15.42 -9.85
N GLU A 170 9.14 -15.21 -9.74
CA GLU A 170 9.86 -15.33 -8.47
C GLU A 170 9.37 -14.31 -7.44
N TYR A 171 9.06 -13.08 -7.84
CA TYR A 171 8.49 -12.07 -6.96
C TYR A 171 7.11 -12.46 -6.44
N ALA A 172 6.31 -13.14 -7.26
CA ALA A 172 5.01 -13.65 -6.83
C ALA A 172 5.15 -14.78 -5.81
N GLU A 173 6.14 -15.68 -5.98
CA GLU A 173 6.45 -16.76 -5.03
C GLU A 173 6.97 -16.19 -3.70
N GLU A 174 7.91 -15.25 -3.76
CA GLU A 174 8.40 -14.56 -2.56
C GLU A 174 7.26 -13.88 -1.80
N GLY A 175 6.33 -13.23 -2.49
CA GLY A 175 5.15 -12.63 -1.89
C GLY A 175 4.24 -13.67 -1.21
N ARG A 176 4.05 -14.84 -1.82
CA ARG A 176 3.30 -15.95 -1.21
C ARG A 176 3.95 -16.46 0.07
N ASP A 177 5.25 -16.61 0.06
CA ASP A 177 6.02 -17.02 1.25
C ASP A 177 5.94 -15.99 2.37
N GLN A 178 6.09 -14.71 2.04
CA GLN A 178 6.04 -13.62 3.00
C GLN A 178 4.67 -13.53 3.67
N ILE A 179 3.59 -13.47 2.88
CA ILE A 179 2.25 -13.37 3.45
C ILE A 179 1.90 -14.60 4.28
N SER A 180 2.28 -15.81 3.84
CA SER A 180 2.04 -17.04 4.60
C SER A 180 2.74 -17.03 5.95
N GLY A 181 3.97 -16.50 5.99
CA GLY A 181 4.71 -16.33 7.24
C GLY A 181 4.07 -15.31 8.19
N TYR A 182 3.46 -14.25 7.67
CA TYR A 182 2.71 -13.28 8.48
C TYR A 182 1.40 -13.87 9.00
N LEU A 183 0.64 -14.54 8.13
CA LEU A 183 -0.61 -15.20 8.50
C LEU A 183 -0.41 -16.24 9.61
N ASP A 184 0.69 -16.98 9.57
CA ASP A 184 1.03 -17.92 10.62
C ASP A 184 1.25 -17.22 11.95
N LYS A 185 2.01 -16.14 11.97
CA LYS A 185 2.35 -15.41 13.19
C LYS A 185 1.14 -14.70 13.83
N VAL A 186 0.20 -14.20 13.02
CA VAL A 186 -1.03 -13.55 13.53
C VAL A 186 -2.18 -14.53 13.74
N GLY A 187 -2.00 -15.81 13.40
CA GLY A 187 -3.02 -16.85 13.57
C GLY A 187 -4.17 -16.77 12.58
N LEU A 188 -3.98 -16.14 11.42
CA LEU A 188 -4.99 -16.04 10.38
C LEU A 188 -4.85 -17.15 9.34
N PRO A 189 -5.98 -17.72 8.84
CA PRO A 189 -5.95 -18.76 7.81
C PRO A 189 -5.81 -18.21 6.39
N HIS A 190 -6.15 -16.93 6.17
CA HIS A 190 -6.33 -16.32 4.86
C HIS A 190 -5.72 -14.92 4.79
N GLY A 191 -5.18 -14.54 3.62
CA GLY A 191 -4.66 -13.21 3.34
C GLY A 191 -4.70 -12.84 1.87
N TYR A 192 -4.31 -11.60 1.55
CA TYR A 192 -4.37 -11.05 0.20
C TYR A 192 -2.98 -10.65 -0.29
N LEU A 193 -2.55 -11.23 -1.41
CA LEU A 193 -1.34 -10.80 -2.13
C LEU A 193 -1.76 -9.95 -3.33
N ILE A 194 -1.38 -8.68 -3.31
CA ILE A 194 -1.72 -7.72 -4.36
C ILE A 194 -0.51 -7.54 -5.27
N LEU A 195 -0.65 -7.96 -6.52
CA LEU A 195 0.39 -7.86 -7.54
C LEU A 195 0.07 -6.77 -8.54
N PHE A 196 0.91 -5.76 -8.57
CA PHE A 196 0.85 -4.70 -9.56
C PHE A 196 1.72 -5.04 -10.77
N GLU A 197 1.12 -5.09 -11.97
CA GLU A 197 1.88 -5.28 -13.22
C GLU A 197 2.85 -4.11 -13.44
N ASN A 198 4.10 -4.44 -13.75
CA ASN A 198 5.13 -3.43 -13.99
C ASN A 198 5.15 -2.90 -15.42
N LYS A 199 4.68 -3.69 -16.39
CA LYS A 199 4.68 -3.32 -17.80
C LYS A 199 3.49 -2.41 -18.14
N PRO A 200 3.61 -1.48 -19.10
CA PRO A 200 2.50 -0.61 -19.51
C PRO A 200 1.36 -1.39 -20.19
N SER A 201 0.16 -0.84 -20.24
CA SER A 201 -1.03 -1.45 -20.86
C SER A 201 -0.88 -1.66 -22.36
N SER A 202 -0.01 -0.89 -23.01
CA SER A 202 0.37 -1.11 -24.40
C SER A 202 1.13 -2.43 -24.64
N VAL A 203 1.76 -3.00 -23.60
CA VAL A 203 2.50 -4.27 -23.67
C VAL A 203 1.65 -5.44 -23.18
N ILE A 204 0.96 -5.26 -22.04
CA ILE A 204 0.05 -6.25 -21.48
C ILE A 204 -1.35 -5.63 -21.37
N PRO A 205 -2.31 -6.03 -22.20
CA PRO A 205 -3.68 -5.51 -22.16
C PRO A 205 -4.35 -5.72 -20.80
N TRP A 206 -5.26 -4.82 -20.43
CA TRP A 206 -5.96 -4.86 -19.14
C TRP A 206 -6.69 -6.17 -18.86
N GLU A 207 -7.22 -6.83 -19.88
CA GLU A 207 -7.88 -8.13 -19.78
C GLU A 207 -6.93 -9.23 -19.28
N ASN A 208 -5.64 -9.08 -19.50
CA ASN A 208 -4.60 -10.02 -19.07
C ASN A 208 -3.97 -9.65 -17.72
N ARG A 209 -4.16 -8.39 -17.26
CA ARG A 209 -3.65 -7.92 -15.98
C ARG A 209 -4.60 -8.20 -14.83
N ILE A 210 -5.88 -7.86 -15.03
CA ILE A 210 -6.89 -7.96 -13.97
C ILE A 210 -7.26 -9.42 -13.78
N LYS A 211 -6.73 -10.01 -12.71
CA LYS A 211 -7.02 -11.39 -12.34
C LYS A 211 -7.34 -11.48 -10.86
N TRP A 212 -8.14 -12.50 -10.53
CA TRP A 212 -8.50 -12.85 -9.18
C TRP A 212 -8.36 -14.35 -9.04
N THR A 213 -7.44 -14.81 -8.21
CA THR A 213 -7.14 -16.24 -8.07
C THR A 213 -7.08 -16.58 -6.58
N GLU A 214 -7.85 -17.58 -6.18
CA GLU A 214 -7.74 -18.18 -4.85
C GLU A 214 -6.85 -19.42 -4.95
N LEU A 215 -5.86 -19.50 -4.07
CA LEU A 215 -4.93 -20.61 -4.05
C LEU A 215 -4.56 -21.02 -2.62
N GLU A 216 -4.19 -22.28 -2.47
CA GLU A 216 -3.58 -22.78 -1.26
C GLU A 216 -2.07 -22.77 -1.44
N HIS A 217 -1.35 -22.18 -0.49
CA HIS A 217 0.11 -22.14 -0.47
C HIS A 217 0.63 -22.86 0.77
N GLU A 218 1.56 -23.78 0.56
CA GLU A 218 2.23 -24.49 1.65
C GLU A 218 3.53 -23.79 2.02
N TRP A 219 3.56 -23.27 3.24
CA TRP A 219 4.73 -22.63 3.81
C TRP A 219 5.18 -23.38 5.08
N ARG A 220 6.37 -23.98 5.05
CA ARG A 220 6.93 -24.75 6.18
C ARG A 220 6.00 -25.85 6.72
N GLY A 221 5.29 -26.53 5.84
CA GLY A 221 4.33 -27.57 6.21
C GLY A 221 2.96 -27.07 6.70
N ILE A 222 2.74 -25.76 6.65
CA ILE A 222 1.46 -25.15 7.03
C ILE A 222 0.79 -24.61 5.78
N LYS A 223 -0.48 -24.98 5.57
CA LYS A 223 -1.28 -24.52 4.45
C LYS A 223 -2.02 -23.22 4.80
N LYS A 224 -1.88 -22.21 3.96
CA LYS A 224 -2.56 -20.93 4.05
C LYS A 224 -3.35 -20.66 2.77
N GLN A 225 -4.50 -20.05 2.91
CA GLN A 225 -5.29 -19.59 1.77
C GLN A 225 -4.81 -18.18 1.37
N ILE A 226 -4.55 -17.98 0.11
CA ILE A 226 -4.11 -16.69 -0.42
C ILE A 226 -5.04 -16.29 -1.56
N THR A 227 -5.63 -15.12 -1.46
CA THR A 227 -6.27 -14.47 -2.61
C THR A 227 -5.24 -13.61 -3.32
N LEU A 228 -4.91 -13.99 -4.55
CA LEU A 228 -4.04 -13.26 -5.44
C LEU A 228 -4.85 -12.26 -6.25
N VAL A 229 -4.54 -10.98 -6.09
CA VAL A 229 -5.22 -9.85 -6.74
C VAL A 229 -4.24 -9.18 -7.68
N GLU A 230 -4.34 -9.47 -8.98
CA GLU A 230 -3.44 -8.94 -10.01
C GLU A 230 -4.06 -7.72 -10.73
N MET A 231 -3.24 -6.69 -11.02
CA MET A 231 -3.67 -5.48 -11.74
C MET A 231 -2.51 -4.71 -12.38
#